data_87a17f7043accf74b03fff02906a77b7
#
_entry.id   87a17f7043accf74b03fff02906a77b7
#
_cell.length_a   1.000
_cell.length_b   1.000
_cell.length_c   1.000
_cell.angle_alpha   90.00
_cell.angle_beta   90.00
_cell.angle_gamma   90.00
#
_symmetry.space_group_name_H-M   'P 1'
#
loop_
_entity.id
_entity.type
_entity.pdbx_description
1 polymer ?
#
loop_
_entity_poly.entity_id
_entity_poly.type
_entity_poly.pdbx_seq_one_letter_code
_entity_poly.pdbx_strand_id
1 'polypeptide(L)'
;DGEVPAGNAFGGPLYLLEQLGFRKIIDTTFMVAAMVEEDVDPADVRKCYRALKRAQADIDLRPELYTHYYKNIFPDRFHEIMDTRTFGPGERIVFQPYSKEMFEVTHKWVEDWEIFPEGKGGTAAYEESVVVSDL
;
A
#
# COMPACT_ATOMS: atom_id res chain seq x y z
N ASP A 1 -18.49 16.41 -5.73
CA ASP A 1 -19.91 16.55 -6.07
C ASP A 1 -20.78 17.04 -4.89
N GLY A 2 -20.19 17.13 -3.66
CA GLY A 2 -20.91 17.62 -2.48
C GLY A 2 -21.88 16.62 -1.83
N GLU A 3 -21.87 15.38 -2.28
CA GLU A 3 -22.76 14.33 -1.75
C GLU A 3 -22.31 13.83 -0.36
N VAL A 4 -21.00 13.92 -0.07
CA VAL A 4 -20.45 13.52 1.22
C VAL A 4 -19.54 14.62 1.77
N PRO A 5 -19.54 14.85 3.12
CA PRO A 5 -18.71 15.88 3.75
C PRO A 5 -17.24 15.52 3.83
N ALA A 6 -16.89 14.23 3.76
CA ALA A 6 -15.54 13.71 3.80
C ALA A 6 -15.45 12.38 3.06
N GLY A 7 -14.25 12.02 2.62
CA GLY A 7 -13.96 10.75 1.94
C GLY A 7 -12.54 10.28 2.22
N ASN A 8 -12.26 9.03 1.92
CA ASN A 8 -10.92 8.46 1.98
C ASN A 8 -10.30 8.47 0.58
N ALA A 9 -9.04 8.85 0.49
CA ALA A 9 -8.27 8.82 -0.75
C ALA A 9 -6.79 8.56 -0.47
N PHE A 10 -6.11 7.93 -1.41
CA PHE A 10 -4.66 7.65 -1.32
C PHE A 10 -4.03 7.72 -2.72
N GLY A 11 -2.70 7.82 -2.77
CA GLY A 11 -1.94 7.90 -4.01
C GLY A 11 -2.33 9.10 -4.89
N GLY A 12 -2.45 8.87 -6.19
CA GLY A 12 -2.80 9.89 -7.17
C GLY A 12 -4.09 10.67 -6.86
N PRO A 13 -5.20 10.00 -6.49
CA PRO A 13 -6.43 10.69 -6.08
C PRO A 13 -6.26 11.69 -4.95
N LEU A 14 -5.40 11.43 -3.95
CA LEU A 14 -5.11 12.36 -2.89
C LEU A 14 -4.50 13.67 -3.44
N TYR A 15 -3.48 13.56 -4.29
CA TYR A 15 -2.81 14.73 -4.88
C TYR A 15 -3.76 15.58 -5.72
N LEU A 16 -4.62 14.93 -6.53
CA LEU A 16 -5.62 15.66 -7.31
C LEU A 16 -6.61 16.39 -6.41
N LEU A 17 -7.09 15.77 -5.35
CA LEU A 17 -8.00 16.42 -4.41
C LEU A 17 -7.33 17.61 -3.72
N GLU A 18 -6.06 17.52 -3.34
CA GLU A 18 -5.28 18.64 -2.78
C GLU A 18 -5.15 19.80 -3.78
N GLN A 19 -4.90 19.51 -5.07
CA GLN A 19 -4.89 20.54 -6.12
C GLN A 19 -6.24 21.21 -6.30
N LEU A 20 -7.34 20.48 -6.10
CA LEU A 20 -8.71 21.01 -6.16
C LEU A 20 -9.12 21.76 -4.87
N GLY A 21 -8.22 21.91 -3.90
CA GLY A 21 -8.44 22.64 -2.67
C GLY A 21 -9.07 21.83 -1.54
N PHE A 22 -9.20 20.51 -1.68
CA PHE A 22 -9.60 19.65 -0.57
C PHE A 22 -8.49 19.56 0.46
N ARG A 23 -8.88 19.45 1.73
CA ARG A 23 -7.95 19.47 2.86
C ARG A 23 -7.85 18.09 3.49
N LYS A 24 -6.62 17.60 3.65
CA LYS A 24 -6.36 16.40 4.46
C LYS A 24 -6.62 16.70 5.94
N ILE A 25 -7.49 15.93 6.56
CA ILE A 25 -7.88 16.08 7.97
C ILE A 25 -7.26 15.03 8.88
N ILE A 26 -6.89 13.87 8.33
CA ILE A 26 -6.22 12.79 9.06
C ILE A 26 -5.34 12.00 8.11
N ASP A 27 -4.25 11.47 8.61
CA ASP A 27 -3.39 10.52 7.92
C ASP A 27 -3.61 9.11 8.49
N THR A 28 -3.89 8.15 7.61
CA THR A 28 -4.16 6.76 7.99
C THR A 28 -3.13 5.86 7.32
N THR A 29 -1.91 5.83 7.87
CA THR A 29 -0.88 4.89 7.42
C THR A 29 -1.30 3.46 7.76
N PHE A 30 -1.09 2.54 6.85
CA PHE A 30 -1.42 1.13 7.02
C PHE A 30 -0.31 0.22 6.46
N MET A 31 -0.30 -1.00 6.91
CA MET A 31 0.64 -2.02 6.44
C MET A 31 -0.02 -2.87 5.36
N VAL A 32 0.75 -3.19 4.32
CA VAL A 32 0.36 -4.11 3.26
C VAL A 32 1.26 -5.34 3.33
N ALA A 33 0.66 -6.52 3.42
CA ALA A 33 1.35 -7.78 3.29
C ALA A 33 1.17 -8.35 1.87
N ALA A 34 2.25 -8.82 1.26
CA ALA A 34 2.16 -9.56 0.01
C ALA A 34 1.78 -11.01 0.28
N MET A 35 0.78 -11.51 -0.44
CA MET A 35 0.39 -12.93 -0.42
C MET A 35 1.08 -13.66 -1.58
N VAL A 36 1.55 -14.86 -1.32
CA VAL A 36 2.22 -15.71 -2.30
C VAL A 36 1.61 -17.11 -2.25
N GLU A 37 1.76 -17.87 -3.34
CA GLU A 37 1.34 -19.26 -3.38
C GLU A 37 2.18 -20.12 -2.42
N GLU A 38 1.61 -21.23 -1.95
CA GLU A 38 2.21 -22.12 -0.93
C GLU A 38 3.56 -22.70 -1.37
N ASP A 39 3.70 -22.99 -2.67
CA ASP A 39 4.87 -23.64 -3.27
C ASP A 39 5.90 -22.64 -3.85
N VAL A 40 5.75 -21.34 -3.59
CA VAL A 40 6.69 -20.34 -4.10
C VAL A 40 8.09 -20.53 -3.52
N ASP A 41 9.11 -20.42 -4.38
CA ASP A 41 10.50 -20.39 -3.91
C ASP A 41 10.78 -19.10 -3.11
N PRO A 42 11.16 -19.20 -1.83
CA PRO A 42 11.52 -18.02 -1.02
C PRO A 42 12.63 -17.17 -1.65
N ALA A 43 13.53 -17.77 -2.45
CA ALA A 43 14.57 -17.04 -3.15
C ALA A 43 13.99 -16.12 -4.24
N ASP A 44 12.91 -16.52 -4.90
CA ASP A 44 12.25 -15.68 -5.90
C ASP A 44 11.45 -14.56 -5.23
N VAL A 45 10.82 -14.81 -4.11
CA VAL A 45 10.20 -13.76 -3.28
C VAL A 45 11.23 -12.69 -2.91
N ARG A 46 12.41 -13.09 -2.42
CA ARG A 46 13.51 -12.15 -2.09
C ARG A 46 14.01 -11.36 -3.30
N LYS A 47 14.06 -12.00 -4.50
CA LYS A 47 14.42 -11.29 -5.74
C LYS A 47 13.39 -10.22 -6.09
N CYS A 48 12.10 -10.57 -5.99
CA CYS A 48 11.00 -9.64 -6.22
C CYS A 48 11.10 -8.43 -5.28
N TYR A 49 11.25 -8.66 -3.99
CA TYR A 49 11.39 -7.57 -3.02
C TYR A 49 12.62 -6.69 -3.27
N ARG A 50 13.76 -7.27 -3.65
CA ARG A 50 14.93 -6.46 -4.03
C ARG A 50 14.64 -5.57 -5.23
N ALA A 51 13.89 -6.07 -6.22
CA ALA A 51 13.49 -5.28 -7.38
C ALA A 51 12.56 -4.13 -6.98
N LEU A 52 11.57 -4.40 -6.11
CA LEU A 52 10.66 -3.39 -5.59
C LEU A 52 11.38 -2.30 -4.78
N LYS A 53 12.29 -2.69 -3.87
CA LYS A 53 13.13 -1.75 -3.11
C LYS A 53 13.95 -0.83 -4.02
N ARG A 54 14.52 -1.41 -5.08
CA ARG A 54 15.30 -0.65 -6.06
C ARG A 54 14.41 0.32 -6.85
N ALA A 55 13.23 -0.12 -7.28
CA ALA A 55 12.26 0.73 -7.97
C ALA A 55 11.78 1.87 -7.05
N GLN A 56 11.46 1.57 -5.79
CA GLN A 56 11.06 2.59 -4.82
C GLN A 56 12.18 3.63 -4.60
N ALA A 57 13.42 3.20 -4.45
CA ALA A 57 14.55 4.10 -4.30
C ALA A 57 14.75 5.00 -5.52
N ASP A 58 14.53 4.50 -6.73
CA ASP A 58 14.63 5.29 -7.95
C ASP A 58 13.49 6.33 -8.05
N ILE A 59 12.28 5.95 -7.70
CA ILE A 59 11.12 6.86 -7.63
C ILE A 59 11.34 7.96 -6.57
N ASP A 60 11.85 7.60 -5.38
CA ASP A 60 12.13 8.55 -4.31
C ASP A 60 13.19 9.59 -4.69
N LEU A 61 14.18 9.17 -5.48
CA LEU A 61 15.27 10.04 -5.93
C LEU A 61 14.90 10.93 -7.11
N ARG A 62 14.00 10.46 -7.98
CA ARG A 62 13.67 11.12 -9.26
C ARG A 62 12.17 11.02 -9.57
N PRO A 63 11.30 11.51 -8.68
CA PRO A 63 9.84 11.38 -8.84
C PRO A 63 9.35 12.03 -10.15
N GLU A 64 10.01 13.07 -10.62
CA GLU A 64 9.66 13.77 -11.87
C GLU A 64 9.67 12.88 -13.11
N LEU A 65 10.41 11.77 -13.10
CA LEU A 65 10.44 10.79 -14.19
C LEU A 65 9.19 9.90 -14.21
N TYR A 66 8.45 9.85 -13.12
CA TYR A 66 7.36 8.89 -12.92
C TYR A 66 5.99 9.53 -12.71
N THR A 67 5.92 10.76 -12.20
CA THR A 67 4.64 11.39 -11.84
C THR A 67 3.68 11.60 -13.02
N HIS A 68 4.19 11.68 -14.25
CA HIS A 68 3.32 11.76 -15.44
C HIS A 68 2.48 10.50 -15.66
N TYR A 69 2.90 9.33 -15.14
CA TYR A 69 2.13 8.09 -15.22
C TYR A 69 0.82 8.13 -14.42
N TYR A 70 0.68 9.05 -13.48
CA TYR A 70 -0.59 9.23 -12.79
C TYR A 70 -1.77 9.49 -13.73
N LYS A 71 -1.52 10.11 -14.87
CA LYS A 71 -2.57 10.31 -15.89
C LYS A 71 -3.20 9.00 -16.36
N ASN A 72 -2.44 7.89 -16.34
CA ASN A 72 -2.94 6.60 -16.81
C ASN A 72 -4.00 5.97 -15.88
N ILE A 73 -4.09 6.42 -14.63
CA ILE A 73 -5.06 5.90 -13.65
C ILE A 73 -6.30 6.78 -13.52
N PHE A 74 -6.32 7.94 -14.20
CA PHE A 74 -7.44 8.85 -14.15
C PHE A 74 -8.20 8.89 -15.48
N PRO A 75 -9.53 9.05 -15.43
CA PRO A 75 -10.31 9.36 -16.64
C PRO A 75 -9.84 10.64 -17.33
N ASP A 76 -9.89 10.67 -18.66
CA ASP A 76 -9.39 11.77 -19.50
C ASP A 76 -9.94 13.15 -19.10
N ARG A 77 -11.18 13.20 -18.60
CA ARG A 77 -11.81 14.44 -18.12
C ARG A 77 -11.05 15.17 -17.03
N PHE A 78 -10.11 14.49 -16.35
CA PHE A 78 -9.28 15.09 -15.31
C PHE A 78 -7.90 15.52 -15.81
N HIS A 79 -7.46 15.05 -16.99
CA HIS A 79 -6.10 15.27 -17.48
C HIS A 79 -5.77 16.75 -17.70
N GLU A 80 -6.74 17.57 -18.08
CA GLU A 80 -6.54 19.01 -18.32
C GLU A 80 -6.33 19.80 -17.04
N ILE A 81 -6.92 19.35 -15.92
CA ILE A 81 -6.84 20.04 -14.63
C ILE A 81 -5.71 19.50 -13.74
N MET A 82 -5.07 18.39 -14.14
CA MET A 82 -4.00 17.75 -13.38
C MET A 82 -2.64 18.33 -13.73
N ASP A 83 -1.95 18.90 -12.76
CA ASP A 83 -0.52 19.17 -12.86
C ASP A 83 0.27 18.10 -12.12
N THR A 84 0.63 17.02 -12.81
CA THR A 84 1.35 15.89 -12.22
C THR A 84 2.77 16.21 -11.77
N ARG A 85 3.32 17.37 -12.16
CA ARG A 85 4.66 17.82 -11.71
C ARG A 85 4.67 18.19 -10.22
N THR A 86 3.51 18.49 -9.65
CA THR A 86 3.34 18.81 -8.24
C THR A 86 2.98 17.60 -7.38
N PHE A 87 2.75 16.44 -8.02
CA PHE A 87 2.45 15.20 -7.33
C PHE A 87 3.71 14.63 -6.68
N GLY A 88 3.56 14.06 -5.51
CA GLY A 88 4.61 13.29 -4.87
C GLY A 88 4.77 11.88 -5.46
N PRO A 89 5.68 11.07 -4.91
CA PRO A 89 5.95 9.70 -5.39
C PRO A 89 4.78 8.71 -5.15
N GLY A 90 3.69 9.14 -4.57
CA GLY A 90 2.54 8.31 -4.25
C GLY A 90 2.65 7.69 -2.87
N GLU A 91 2.26 6.44 -2.80
CA GLU A 91 2.41 5.66 -1.58
C GLU A 91 3.87 5.24 -1.44
N ARG A 92 4.58 5.92 -0.55
CA ARG A 92 5.94 5.54 -0.25
C ARG A 92 5.96 4.24 0.53
N ILE A 93 6.39 3.16 -0.12
CA ILE A 93 6.50 1.85 0.51
C ILE A 93 7.75 1.83 1.39
N VAL A 94 7.55 1.64 2.68
CA VAL A 94 8.63 1.36 3.64
C VAL A 94 8.69 -0.15 3.84
N PHE A 95 9.72 -0.78 3.30
CA PHE A 95 9.92 -2.22 3.44
C PHE A 95 10.42 -2.55 4.84
N GLN A 96 9.63 -3.29 5.58
CA GLN A 96 9.97 -3.76 6.92
C GLN A 96 9.86 -5.27 7.00
N PRO A 97 10.69 -5.95 7.81
CA PRO A 97 10.48 -7.34 8.13
C PRO A 97 9.10 -7.56 8.76
N TYR A 98 8.37 -8.57 8.30
CA TYR A 98 7.10 -8.94 8.92
C TYR A 98 7.38 -9.81 10.14
N SER A 99 7.42 -9.20 11.32
CA SER A 99 7.80 -9.86 12.55
C SER A 99 6.67 -10.73 13.14
N LYS A 100 7.05 -11.70 13.94
CA LYS A 100 6.09 -12.52 14.71
C LYS A 100 5.16 -11.67 15.59
N GLU A 101 5.68 -10.63 16.22
CA GLU A 101 4.88 -9.71 17.03
C GLU A 101 3.81 -8.99 16.18
N MET A 102 4.16 -8.51 14.97
CA MET A 102 3.19 -7.89 14.07
C MET A 102 2.09 -8.87 13.66
N PHE A 103 2.47 -10.11 13.39
CA PHE A 103 1.53 -11.17 13.05
C PHE A 103 0.58 -11.46 14.22
N GLU A 104 1.11 -11.67 15.42
CA GLU A 104 0.32 -12.00 16.61
C GLU A 104 -0.64 -10.87 17.01
N VAL A 105 -0.20 -9.61 16.93
CA VAL A 105 -1.05 -8.44 17.19
C VAL A 105 -2.20 -8.38 16.19
N THR A 106 -1.92 -8.59 14.91
CA THR A 106 -2.95 -8.59 13.87
C THR A 106 -3.91 -9.77 14.04
N HIS A 107 -3.38 -10.96 14.32
CA HIS A 107 -4.18 -12.17 14.51
C HIS A 107 -5.12 -12.02 15.70
N LYS A 108 -4.60 -11.55 16.83
CA LYS A 108 -5.42 -11.25 18.01
C LYS A 108 -6.52 -10.22 17.71
N TRP A 109 -6.21 -9.16 16.95
CA TRP A 109 -7.22 -8.16 16.57
C TRP A 109 -8.33 -8.78 15.72
N VAL A 110 -7.97 -9.65 14.77
CA VAL A 110 -8.93 -10.38 13.92
C VAL A 110 -9.86 -11.26 14.77
N GLU A 111 -9.31 -11.93 15.79
CA GLU A 111 -10.09 -12.75 16.73
C GLU A 111 -10.99 -11.89 17.63
N ASP A 112 -10.45 -10.86 18.26
CA ASP A 112 -11.18 -9.96 19.18
C ASP A 112 -12.38 -9.27 18.52
N TRP A 113 -12.27 -9.01 17.21
CA TRP A 113 -13.32 -8.37 16.41
C TRP A 113 -14.18 -9.36 15.63
N GLU A 114 -14.00 -10.66 15.81
CA GLU A 114 -14.76 -11.72 15.15
C GLU A 114 -14.89 -11.49 13.63
N ILE A 115 -13.77 -11.05 12.98
CA ILE A 115 -13.76 -10.68 11.55
C ILE A 115 -14.15 -11.87 10.67
N PHE A 116 -13.79 -13.08 11.05
CA PHE A 116 -14.19 -14.30 10.36
C PHE A 116 -15.20 -15.09 11.18
N PRO A 117 -16.16 -15.75 10.54
CA PRO A 117 -17.07 -16.67 11.21
C PRO A 117 -16.31 -17.75 11.97
N GLU A 118 -16.89 -18.21 13.07
CA GLU A 118 -16.33 -19.27 13.91
C GLU A 118 -15.83 -20.46 13.08
N GLY A 119 -14.57 -20.87 13.31
CA GLY A 119 -13.91 -21.96 12.59
C GLY A 119 -13.41 -21.63 11.18
N LYS A 120 -13.52 -20.37 10.71
CA LYS A 120 -12.99 -19.92 9.42
C LYS A 120 -11.81 -18.95 9.54
N GLY A 121 -11.48 -18.50 10.72
CA GLY A 121 -10.23 -17.77 10.97
C GLY A 121 -9.05 -18.74 10.83
N GLY A 122 -7.99 -18.28 10.17
CA GLY A 122 -6.76 -19.08 10.07
C GLY A 122 -6.17 -19.32 11.45
N THR A 123 -5.91 -20.57 11.79
CA THR A 123 -5.22 -20.97 13.02
C THR A 123 -3.74 -21.23 12.79
N ALA A 124 -3.24 -20.96 11.59
CA ALA A 124 -1.85 -21.17 11.22
C ALA A 124 -0.89 -20.31 12.06
N ALA A 125 0.18 -20.90 12.50
CA ALA A 125 1.22 -20.19 13.24
C ALA A 125 2.03 -19.26 12.31
N TYR A 126 2.72 -18.29 12.89
CA TYR A 126 3.60 -17.39 12.14
C TYR A 126 4.59 -18.13 11.25
N GLU A 127 5.24 -19.15 11.78
CA GLU A 127 6.24 -19.96 11.11
C GLU A 127 5.69 -20.74 9.88
N GLU A 128 4.39 -21.01 9.88
CA GLU A 128 3.69 -21.69 8.79
C GLU A 128 3.15 -20.70 7.75
N SER A 129 2.87 -19.46 8.18
CA SER A 129 2.21 -18.46 7.36
C SER A 129 3.18 -17.51 6.65
N VAL A 130 4.39 -17.34 7.19
CA VAL A 130 5.34 -16.34 6.68
C VAL A 130 6.49 -17.00 5.93
N VAL A 131 6.50 -16.82 4.61
CA VAL A 131 7.50 -17.39 3.72
C VAL A 131 8.84 -16.66 3.83
N VAL A 132 8.81 -15.32 3.95
CA VAL A 132 10.00 -14.47 4.06
C VAL A 132 9.73 -13.38 5.08
N SER A 133 10.49 -13.38 6.17
CA SER A 133 10.42 -12.37 7.23
C SER A 133 11.58 -11.37 7.17
N ASP A 134 12.69 -11.75 6.53
CA ASP A 134 13.93 -10.97 6.40
C ASP A 134 14.00 -10.33 4.99
N LEU A 135 13.81 -9.04 4.89
CA LEU A 135 13.80 -8.28 3.63
C LEU A 135 15.02 -7.37 3.47
#